data_e4e3da96778a8510b449b95832f8432b
#
_entry.id   e4e3da96778a8510b449b95832f8432b
#
_cell.length_a   1.000
_cell.length_b   1.000
_cell.length_c   1.000
_cell.angle_alpha   90.00
_cell.angle_beta   90.00
_cell.angle_gamma   90.00
#
_symmetry.space_group_name_H-M   'P 1'
#
loop_
_entity.id
_entity.type
_entity.pdbx_description
1 polymer ?
#
loop_
_entity_poly.entity_id
_entity_poly.type
_entity_poly.pdbx_seq_one_letter_code
_entity_poly.pdbx_strand_id
1 'polypeptide(L)'
;VSKSKKAALDVVGASIQAIDIKENKEINNSFVVARPPGHHSGTQLGPKGFCLLNTACISLNYLINKYKYKKVALLDVDVHHGDGSQSLLWDKKNIFFASTHLGGGFYPGTGSENEKGKYNNITNIPMEAGTNSEQYLNAYDRVLSKLKSFNPDFVLMSMGVDGLDIDPIGQMKLQPKDFYTITKRTLEIAKQCCNGKFVSLLEGGYSYQGLQESSDEHVNALLEF
;
A
#
# COMPACT_ATOMS: atom_id res chain seq x y z
N VAL A 1 2.67 -7.28 -25.15
CA VAL A 1 4.10 -7.51 -24.98
C VAL A 1 4.29 -8.85 -24.26
N SER A 2 4.96 -9.84 -24.90
CA SER A 2 5.00 -11.22 -24.44
C SER A 2 5.59 -11.43 -23.02
N LYS A 3 6.48 -10.56 -22.60
CA LYS A 3 7.15 -10.65 -21.27
C LYS A 3 6.36 -10.01 -20.13
N SER A 4 5.40 -9.11 -20.40
CA SER A 4 4.67 -8.39 -19.35
C SER A 4 3.80 -9.30 -18.48
N LYS A 5 3.16 -10.30 -19.10
CA LYS A 5 2.38 -11.30 -18.33
C LYS A 5 3.27 -12.08 -17.37
N LYS A 6 4.45 -12.51 -17.83
CA LYS A 6 5.40 -13.23 -16.97
C LYS A 6 5.86 -12.35 -15.82
N ALA A 7 6.28 -11.09 -16.10
CA ALA A 7 6.69 -10.16 -15.07
C ALA A 7 5.60 -9.95 -14.00
N ALA A 8 4.34 -9.74 -14.41
CA ALA A 8 3.23 -9.59 -13.46
C ALA A 8 3.02 -10.83 -12.58
N LEU A 9 3.13 -12.03 -13.17
CA LEU A 9 3.03 -13.28 -12.40
C LEU A 9 4.23 -13.48 -11.46
N ASP A 10 5.44 -13.07 -11.87
CA ASP A 10 6.63 -13.15 -11.03
C ASP A 10 6.50 -12.21 -9.80
N VAL A 11 5.92 -11.00 -9.96
CA VAL A 11 5.65 -10.10 -8.82
C VAL A 11 4.64 -10.70 -7.84
N VAL A 12 3.57 -11.30 -8.36
CA VAL A 12 2.60 -12.02 -7.53
C VAL A 12 3.27 -13.18 -6.79
N GLY A 13 4.10 -13.97 -7.49
CA GLY A 13 4.86 -15.06 -6.89
C GLY A 13 5.79 -14.60 -5.76
N ALA A 14 6.51 -13.50 -5.99
CA ALA A 14 7.39 -12.90 -4.98
C ALA A 14 6.62 -12.43 -3.74
N SER A 15 5.44 -11.83 -3.92
CA SER A 15 4.62 -11.38 -2.78
C SER A 15 4.06 -12.54 -1.96
N ILE A 16 3.64 -13.63 -2.63
CA ILE A 16 3.20 -14.87 -1.97
C ILE A 16 4.36 -15.50 -1.20
N GLN A 17 5.55 -15.58 -1.82
CA GLN A 17 6.75 -16.11 -1.17
C GLN A 17 7.13 -15.27 0.07
N ALA A 18 7.08 -13.94 -0.02
CA ALA A 18 7.35 -13.06 1.11
C ALA A 18 6.40 -13.31 2.29
N ILE A 19 5.12 -13.55 2.02
CA ILE A 19 4.14 -13.93 3.04
C ILE A 19 4.50 -15.29 3.64
N ASP A 20 4.81 -16.31 2.81
CA ASP A 20 5.13 -17.66 3.29
C ASP A 20 6.36 -17.68 4.19
N ILE A 21 7.43 -16.99 3.81
CA ILE A 21 8.66 -16.87 4.61
C ILE A 21 8.37 -16.14 5.93
N LYS A 22 7.55 -15.09 5.92
CA LYS A 22 7.11 -14.39 7.13
C LYS A 22 6.31 -15.30 8.06
N GLU A 23 5.36 -16.07 7.52
CA GLU A 23 4.53 -16.98 8.30
C GLU A 23 5.33 -18.18 8.87
N ASN A 24 6.36 -18.62 8.16
CA ASN A 24 7.31 -19.62 8.63
C ASN A 24 8.27 -19.09 9.72
N LYS A 25 8.17 -17.79 10.07
CA LYS A 25 9.02 -17.12 11.06
C LYS A 25 10.51 -17.09 10.69
N GLU A 26 10.82 -17.12 9.42
CA GLU A 26 12.19 -17.00 8.91
C GLU A 26 12.65 -15.52 8.87
N ILE A 27 11.70 -14.61 8.79
CA ILE A 27 11.92 -13.15 8.78
C ILE A 27 10.87 -12.43 9.63
N ASN A 28 11.16 -11.21 10.06
CA ASN A 28 10.22 -10.37 10.82
C ASN A 28 9.23 -9.63 9.91
N ASN A 29 9.70 -9.11 8.79
CA ASN A 29 8.94 -8.35 7.80
C ASN A 29 9.63 -8.46 6.44
N SER A 30 9.02 -7.93 5.37
CA SER A 30 9.63 -7.93 4.04
C SER A 30 9.12 -6.81 3.16
N PHE A 31 9.97 -6.39 2.22
CA PHE A 31 9.64 -5.47 1.15
C PHE A 31 9.88 -6.13 -0.20
N VAL A 32 8.83 -6.25 -1.02
CA VAL A 32 8.89 -6.82 -2.36
C VAL A 32 9.16 -5.69 -3.35
N VAL A 33 10.43 -5.55 -3.74
CA VAL A 33 10.88 -4.55 -4.71
C VAL A 33 10.77 -5.13 -6.11
N ALA A 34 9.59 -5.02 -6.72
CA ALA A 34 9.32 -5.58 -8.02
C ALA A 34 8.30 -4.76 -8.82
N ARG A 35 8.37 -4.82 -10.15
CA ARG A 35 7.42 -4.20 -11.10
C ARG A 35 6.95 -5.23 -12.11
N PRO A 36 5.72 -5.08 -12.66
CA PRO A 36 4.83 -3.91 -12.63
C PRO A 36 4.10 -3.72 -11.29
N PRO A 37 3.62 -2.47 -11.03
CA PRO A 37 2.75 -2.19 -9.89
C PRO A 37 1.38 -2.87 -10.04
N GLY A 38 0.51 -2.78 -9.02
CA GLY A 38 -0.75 -3.52 -9.00
C GLY A 38 -2.01 -2.74 -8.62
N HIS A 39 -1.90 -1.67 -7.84
CA HIS A 39 -3.01 -1.07 -7.12
C HIS A 39 -4.14 -0.46 -8.00
N HIS A 40 -3.86 -0.16 -9.28
CA HIS A 40 -4.89 0.32 -10.22
C HIS A 40 -5.62 -0.80 -10.97
N SER A 41 -5.17 -2.05 -10.91
CA SER A 41 -5.83 -3.16 -11.59
C SER A 41 -7.06 -3.63 -10.81
N GLY A 42 -8.25 -3.51 -11.40
CA GLY A 42 -9.54 -3.88 -10.81
C GLY A 42 -10.39 -4.73 -11.76
N THR A 43 -11.46 -5.34 -11.26
CA THR A 43 -12.29 -6.28 -12.01
C THR A 43 -13.04 -5.64 -13.18
N GLN A 44 -13.57 -4.45 -12.98
CA GLN A 44 -14.35 -3.75 -14.03
C GLN A 44 -13.51 -2.77 -14.85
N LEU A 45 -12.37 -2.36 -14.31
CA LEU A 45 -11.52 -1.34 -14.91
C LEU A 45 -10.45 -1.93 -15.83
N GLY A 46 -10.17 -3.22 -15.69
CA GLY A 46 -9.08 -3.88 -16.42
C GLY A 46 -7.70 -3.35 -16.03
N PRO A 47 -6.65 -3.73 -16.77
CA PRO A 47 -5.30 -3.20 -16.59
C PRO A 47 -5.23 -1.72 -16.96
N LYS A 48 -4.71 -0.88 -16.04
CA LYS A 48 -4.46 0.55 -16.25
C LYS A 48 -3.38 1.07 -15.30
N GLY A 49 -2.90 2.30 -15.46
CA GLY A 49 -1.92 2.90 -14.56
C GLY A 49 -0.69 2.02 -14.36
N PHE A 50 -0.17 1.43 -15.45
CA PHE A 50 0.93 0.45 -15.45
C PHE A 50 0.65 -0.88 -14.73
N CYS A 51 -0.52 -1.05 -14.08
CA CYS A 51 -0.91 -2.23 -13.32
C CYS A 51 -1.57 -3.28 -14.20
N LEU A 52 -1.10 -4.52 -14.13
CA LEU A 52 -1.64 -5.67 -14.88
C LEU A 52 -2.45 -6.61 -13.97
N LEU A 53 -1.93 -6.93 -12.81
CA LEU A 53 -2.57 -7.74 -11.77
C LEU A 53 -2.53 -6.96 -10.46
N ASN A 54 -3.58 -7.01 -9.68
CA ASN A 54 -3.58 -6.39 -8.35
C ASN A 54 -2.90 -7.31 -7.34
N THR A 55 -1.57 -7.20 -7.25
CA THR A 55 -0.73 -8.06 -6.41
C THR A 55 -1.14 -7.98 -4.94
N ALA A 56 -1.42 -6.78 -4.43
CA ALA A 56 -1.84 -6.59 -3.04
C ALA A 56 -3.16 -7.32 -2.74
N CYS A 57 -4.18 -7.19 -3.59
CA CYS A 57 -5.46 -7.88 -3.39
C CYS A 57 -5.34 -9.41 -3.56
N ILE A 58 -4.48 -9.90 -4.46
CA ILE A 58 -4.18 -11.32 -4.57
C ILE A 58 -3.53 -11.82 -3.29
N SER A 59 -2.59 -11.07 -2.73
CA SER A 59 -1.91 -11.37 -1.46
C SER A 59 -2.88 -11.39 -0.26
N LEU A 60 -3.83 -10.44 -0.20
CA LEU A 60 -4.90 -10.46 0.81
C LEU A 60 -5.76 -11.73 0.71
N ASN A 61 -6.17 -12.11 -0.50
CA ASN A 61 -6.91 -13.33 -0.71
C ASN A 61 -6.11 -14.58 -0.30
N TYR A 62 -4.82 -14.58 -0.55
CA TYR A 62 -3.94 -15.68 -0.15
C TYR A 62 -3.85 -15.80 1.37
N LEU A 63 -3.68 -14.69 2.10
CA LEU A 63 -3.69 -14.66 3.56
C LEU A 63 -5.00 -15.23 4.14
N ILE A 64 -6.13 -14.84 3.59
CA ILE A 64 -7.46 -15.31 4.04
C ILE A 64 -7.66 -16.79 3.72
N ASN A 65 -7.31 -17.23 2.50
CA ASN A 65 -7.61 -18.59 2.05
C ASN A 65 -6.63 -19.63 2.56
N LYS A 66 -5.32 -19.33 2.59
CA LYS A 66 -4.29 -20.27 3.05
C LYS A 66 -4.11 -20.21 4.57
N TYR A 67 -3.91 -19.01 5.12
CA TYR A 67 -3.61 -18.84 6.55
C TYR A 67 -4.83 -18.63 7.43
N LYS A 68 -6.04 -18.54 6.81
CA LYS A 68 -7.33 -18.42 7.50
C LYS A 68 -7.44 -17.18 8.38
N TYR A 69 -6.71 -16.11 8.04
CA TYR A 69 -6.85 -14.84 8.73
C TYR A 69 -8.26 -14.29 8.58
N LYS A 70 -8.79 -13.75 9.68
CA LYS A 70 -10.15 -13.25 9.74
C LYS A 70 -10.26 -11.78 9.39
N LYS A 71 -9.21 -11.02 9.68
CA LYS A 71 -9.12 -9.59 9.41
C LYS A 71 -7.77 -9.25 8.83
N VAL A 72 -7.74 -8.66 7.66
CA VAL A 72 -6.49 -8.21 7.02
C VAL A 72 -6.61 -6.74 6.62
N ALA A 73 -5.50 -6.03 6.63
CA ALA A 73 -5.47 -4.63 6.24
C ALA A 73 -4.56 -4.40 5.03
N LEU A 74 -4.96 -3.48 4.16
CA LEU A 74 -4.15 -2.92 3.08
C LEU A 74 -4.07 -1.42 3.26
N LEU A 75 -2.87 -0.91 3.43
CA LEU A 75 -2.57 0.52 3.41
C LEU A 75 -1.91 0.87 2.07
N ASP A 76 -2.38 1.91 1.43
CA ASP A 76 -1.87 2.39 0.15
C ASP A 76 -1.36 3.81 0.33
N VAL A 77 -0.05 4.00 0.18
CA VAL A 77 0.64 5.28 0.35
C VAL A 77 1.20 5.83 -0.95
N ASP A 78 0.85 5.23 -2.08
CA ASP A 78 1.09 5.78 -3.41
C ASP A 78 0.39 7.15 -3.55
N VAL A 79 0.99 8.06 -4.32
CA VAL A 79 0.40 9.38 -4.56
C VAL A 79 -0.92 9.31 -5.33
N HIS A 80 -1.14 8.22 -6.06
CA HIS A 80 -2.38 7.96 -6.78
C HIS A 80 -3.34 7.14 -5.93
N HIS A 81 -4.62 7.42 -6.04
CA HIS A 81 -5.65 6.57 -5.42
C HIS A 81 -5.60 5.14 -5.95
N GLY A 82 -5.48 4.16 -5.07
CA GLY A 82 -5.52 2.73 -5.42
C GLY A 82 -6.93 2.26 -5.78
N ASP A 83 -7.48 2.79 -6.87
CA ASP A 83 -8.87 2.57 -7.28
C ASP A 83 -9.18 1.15 -7.67
N GLY A 84 -8.20 0.43 -8.23
CA GLY A 84 -8.30 -1.00 -8.48
C GLY A 84 -8.47 -1.79 -7.19
N SER A 85 -7.61 -1.53 -6.20
CA SER A 85 -7.70 -2.12 -4.87
C SER A 85 -9.03 -1.80 -4.21
N GLN A 86 -9.44 -0.53 -4.20
CA GLN A 86 -10.74 -0.11 -3.66
C GLN A 86 -11.90 -0.86 -4.29
N SER A 87 -11.93 -1.00 -5.63
CA SER A 87 -13.00 -1.66 -6.36
C SER A 87 -13.12 -3.15 -6.00
N LEU A 88 -11.98 -3.83 -5.82
CA LEU A 88 -11.91 -5.24 -5.42
C LEU A 88 -12.31 -5.48 -3.97
N LEU A 89 -12.12 -4.47 -3.12
CA LEU A 89 -12.32 -4.57 -1.67
C LEU A 89 -13.62 -3.91 -1.18
N TRP A 90 -14.41 -3.32 -2.07
CA TRP A 90 -15.60 -2.55 -1.76
C TRP A 90 -16.61 -3.26 -0.88
N ASP A 91 -16.82 -4.55 -1.11
CA ASP A 91 -17.79 -5.40 -0.40
C ASP A 91 -17.14 -6.45 0.53
N LYS A 92 -15.90 -6.24 0.96
CA LYS A 92 -15.13 -7.17 1.78
C LYS A 92 -15.13 -6.75 3.24
N LYS A 93 -16.13 -7.19 4.03
CA LYS A 93 -16.30 -6.83 5.44
C LYS A 93 -15.08 -7.09 6.32
N ASN A 94 -14.29 -8.09 5.99
CA ASN A 94 -13.14 -8.55 6.75
C ASN A 94 -11.80 -7.93 6.30
N ILE A 95 -11.85 -6.94 5.41
CA ILE A 95 -10.67 -6.24 4.90
C ILE A 95 -10.82 -4.76 5.20
N PHE A 96 -9.81 -4.16 5.81
CA PHE A 96 -9.65 -2.72 5.91
C PHE A 96 -8.76 -2.24 4.79
N PHE A 97 -9.21 -1.26 4.04
CA PHE A 97 -8.41 -0.57 3.02
C PHE A 97 -8.31 0.92 3.35
N ALA A 98 -7.12 1.47 3.27
CA ALA A 98 -6.92 2.91 3.37
C ALA A 98 -5.96 3.40 2.30
N SER A 99 -6.28 4.53 1.67
CA SER A 99 -5.43 5.19 0.68
C SER A 99 -5.25 6.66 1.05
N THR A 100 -3.98 7.10 1.09
CA THR A 100 -3.58 8.51 1.24
C THR A 100 -3.01 8.99 -0.08
N HIS A 101 -3.71 9.83 -0.79
CA HIS A 101 -3.42 10.14 -2.18
C HIS A 101 -3.74 11.58 -2.56
N LEU A 102 -3.31 12.02 -3.71
CA LEU A 102 -3.69 13.31 -4.27
C LEU A 102 -5.13 13.27 -4.78
N GLY A 103 -5.94 14.22 -4.31
CA GLY A 103 -7.34 14.42 -4.69
C GLY A 103 -7.51 15.42 -5.85
N GLY A 104 -8.65 16.13 -5.84
CA GLY A 104 -8.87 17.26 -6.75
C GLY A 104 -8.94 16.91 -8.23
N GLY A 105 -9.30 15.66 -8.59
CA GLY A 105 -9.33 15.21 -9.99
C GLY A 105 -7.99 14.70 -10.52
N PHE A 106 -6.97 14.60 -9.66
CA PHE A 106 -5.73 13.90 -10.01
C PHE A 106 -6.01 12.44 -10.39
N TYR A 107 -5.18 11.88 -11.28
CA TYR A 107 -5.39 10.50 -11.72
C TYR A 107 -5.51 9.53 -10.52
N PRO A 108 -6.45 8.60 -10.51
CA PRO A 108 -7.46 8.26 -11.52
C PRO A 108 -8.79 9.03 -11.41
N GLY A 109 -8.91 10.06 -10.58
CA GLY A 109 -10.10 10.88 -10.41
C GLY A 109 -11.15 10.31 -9.45
N THR A 110 -10.76 9.37 -8.61
CA THR A 110 -11.58 8.67 -7.60
C THR A 110 -10.96 8.81 -6.20
N GLY A 111 -11.55 8.21 -5.18
CA GLY A 111 -10.99 8.22 -3.82
C GLY A 111 -11.51 9.37 -2.97
N SER A 112 -12.75 9.80 -3.17
CA SER A 112 -13.39 10.76 -2.28
C SER A 112 -13.52 10.21 -0.84
N GLU A 113 -13.41 11.08 0.17
CA GLU A 113 -13.64 10.70 1.58
C GLU A 113 -15.01 10.03 1.83
N ASN A 114 -15.98 10.27 0.94
CA ASN A 114 -17.32 9.67 1.03
C ASN A 114 -17.37 8.24 0.48
N GLU A 115 -16.35 7.77 -0.22
CA GLU A 115 -16.24 6.41 -0.73
C GLU A 115 -15.74 5.49 0.39
N LYS A 116 -16.68 4.97 1.20
CA LYS A 116 -16.38 4.24 2.44
C LYS A 116 -16.52 2.72 2.33
N GLY A 117 -16.86 2.20 1.13
CA GLY A 117 -17.18 0.78 0.96
C GLY A 117 -18.50 0.38 1.60
N LYS A 118 -18.98 -0.81 1.23
CA LYS A 118 -20.27 -1.34 1.69
C LYS A 118 -20.37 -1.52 3.21
N TYR A 119 -19.24 -1.75 3.86
CA TYR A 119 -19.17 -2.06 5.30
C TYR A 119 -18.40 -0.99 6.09
N ASN A 120 -18.25 0.22 5.54
CA ASN A 120 -17.42 1.28 6.11
C ASN A 120 -15.95 0.81 6.35
N ASN A 121 -15.49 -0.04 5.45
CA ASN A 121 -14.19 -0.71 5.50
C ASN A 121 -13.12 -0.01 4.67
N ILE A 122 -13.47 1.09 4.01
CA ILE A 122 -12.59 1.92 3.18
C ILE A 122 -12.38 3.28 3.83
N THR A 123 -11.16 3.77 3.79
CA THR A 123 -10.79 5.09 4.24
C THR A 123 -9.93 5.77 3.18
N ASN A 124 -10.48 6.78 2.54
CA ASN A 124 -9.78 7.64 1.61
C ASN A 124 -9.40 8.95 2.31
N ILE A 125 -8.17 9.39 2.10
CA ILE A 125 -7.68 10.70 2.54
C ILE A 125 -7.09 11.41 1.31
N PRO A 126 -7.95 12.07 0.51
CA PRO A 126 -7.48 12.89 -0.59
C PRO A 126 -6.79 14.15 -0.05
N MET A 127 -5.65 14.48 -0.60
CA MET A 127 -4.83 15.63 -0.24
C MET A 127 -4.69 16.59 -1.42
N GLU A 128 -4.27 17.82 -1.13
CA GLU A 128 -4.05 18.84 -2.16
C GLU A 128 -2.64 18.78 -2.73
N ALA A 129 -2.46 19.28 -3.95
CA ALA A 129 -1.15 19.46 -4.54
C ALA A 129 -0.28 20.36 -3.64
N GLY A 130 0.99 20.01 -3.48
CA GLY A 130 1.91 20.71 -2.59
C GLY A 130 1.83 20.29 -1.12
N THR A 131 1.01 19.29 -0.77
CA THR A 131 0.99 18.71 0.59
C THR A 131 2.41 18.33 1.03
N ASN A 132 2.83 18.90 2.16
CA ASN A 132 4.15 18.65 2.74
C ASN A 132 4.15 17.52 3.77
N SER A 133 5.34 17.19 4.29
CA SER A 133 5.55 16.12 5.27
C SER A 133 4.65 16.21 6.49
N GLU A 134 4.54 17.39 7.11
CA GLU A 134 3.73 17.59 8.31
C GLU A 134 2.25 17.34 8.06
N GLN A 135 1.73 17.93 6.98
CA GLN A 135 0.33 17.76 6.57
C GLN A 135 0.01 16.29 6.27
N TYR A 136 0.92 15.62 5.53
CA TYR A 136 0.75 14.21 5.19
C TYR A 136 0.76 13.32 6.43
N LEU A 137 1.74 13.47 7.31
CA LEU A 137 1.88 12.64 8.49
C LEU A 137 0.73 12.82 9.48
N ASN A 138 0.21 14.05 9.63
CA ASN A 138 -0.98 14.32 10.43
C ASN A 138 -2.23 13.65 9.83
N ALA A 139 -2.36 13.63 8.52
CA ALA A 139 -3.45 12.94 7.83
C ALA A 139 -3.30 11.42 7.94
N TYR A 140 -2.08 10.90 7.84
CA TYR A 140 -1.77 9.48 7.97
C TYR A 140 -2.07 8.94 9.38
N ASP A 141 -1.91 9.72 10.43
CA ASP A 141 -2.27 9.33 11.79
C ASP A 141 -3.77 9.02 11.93
N ARG A 142 -4.64 9.60 11.10
CA ARG A 142 -6.07 9.23 11.01
C ARG A 142 -6.24 7.81 10.46
N VAL A 143 -5.41 7.41 9.48
CA VAL A 143 -5.38 6.03 8.96
C VAL A 143 -4.95 5.07 10.05
N LEU A 144 -3.87 5.38 10.76
CA LEU A 144 -3.32 4.53 11.82
C LEU A 144 -4.32 4.33 12.97
N SER A 145 -5.05 5.37 13.35
CA SER A 145 -6.11 5.27 14.37
C SER A 145 -7.22 4.30 13.96
N LYS A 146 -7.63 4.34 12.69
CA LYS A 146 -8.64 3.42 12.14
C LYS A 146 -8.09 2.00 11.97
N LEU A 147 -6.84 1.85 11.54
CA LEU A 147 -6.15 0.55 11.47
C LEU A 147 -6.12 -0.12 12.84
N LYS A 148 -5.73 0.62 13.88
CA LYS A 148 -5.72 0.13 15.26
C LYS A 148 -7.12 -0.30 15.74
N SER A 149 -8.14 0.50 15.43
CA SER A 149 -9.53 0.18 15.79
C SER A 149 -10.05 -1.05 15.03
N PHE A 150 -9.64 -1.23 13.77
CA PHE A 150 -9.97 -2.41 12.99
C PHE A 150 -9.32 -3.68 13.56
N ASN A 151 -8.13 -3.55 14.14
CA ASN A 151 -7.36 -4.64 14.77
C ASN A 151 -7.14 -5.84 13.82
N PRO A 152 -6.32 -5.68 12.77
CA PRO A 152 -6.07 -6.72 11.78
C PRO A 152 -5.18 -7.85 12.32
N ASP A 153 -5.28 -9.02 11.69
CA ASP A 153 -4.39 -10.17 11.91
C ASP A 153 -3.10 -10.11 11.08
N PHE A 154 -3.10 -9.27 10.03
CA PHE A 154 -1.97 -9.03 9.13
C PHE A 154 -2.11 -7.68 8.43
N VAL A 155 -1.01 -6.98 8.19
CA VAL A 155 -0.97 -5.70 7.45
C VAL A 155 -0.16 -5.86 6.16
N LEU A 156 -0.76 -5.51 5.03
CA LEU A 156 -0.05 -5.27 3.77
C LEU A 156 0.04 -3.77 3.50
N MET A 157 1.10 -3.36 2.79
CA MET A 157 1.27 -1.97 2.34
C MET A 157 1.60 -1.94 0.85
N SER A 158 0.79 -1.24 0.06
CA SER A 158 1.14 -0.75 -1.26
C SER A 158 2.00 0.49 -1.08
N MET A 159 3.31 0.32 -1.35
CA MET A 159 4.35 1.30 -1.07
C MET A 159 4.75 2.01 -2.37
N GLY A 160 3.98 3.04 -2.76
CA GLY A 160 4.40 4.00 -3.77
C GLY A 160 5.27 5.09 -3.13
N VAL A 161 6.30 5.54 -3.84
CA VAL A 161 7.17 6.63 -3.38
C VAL A 161 7.10 7.86 -4.29
N ASP A 162 6.07 7.93 -5.10
CA ASP A 162 5.82 9.02 -6.05
C ASP A 162 5.16 10.27 -5.43
N GLY A 163 4.91 10.27 -4.12
CA GLY A 163 4.56 11.47 -3.36
C GLY A 163 5.74 12.41 -3.07
N LEU A 164 6.96 12.07 -3.48
CA LEU A 164 8.16 12.87 -3.26
C LEU A 164 8.13 14.20 -4.02
N ASP A 165 8.78 15.22 -3.45
CA ASP A 165 8.95 16.54 -4.07
C ASP A 165 9.70 16.48 -5.41
N ILE A 166 10.62 15.52 -5.55
CA ILE A 166 11.44 15.32 -6.77
C ILE A 166 10.83 14.33 -7.75
N ASP A 167 9.65 13.78 -7.47
CA ASP A 167 9.00 12.85 -8.41
C ASP A 167 8.38 13.61 -9.61
N PRO A 168 8.64 13.18 -10.86
CA PRO A 168 8.18 13.91 -12.03
C PRO A 168 6.66 13.80 -12.29
N ILE A 169 5.97 12.88 -11.62
CA ILE A 169 4.52 12.63 -11.81
C ILE A 169 3.72 13.08 -10.59
N GLY A 170 4.27 12.87 -9.39
CA GLY A 170 3.65 13.31 -8.16
C GLY A 170 3.65 14.83 -7.99
N GLN A 171 2.75 15.34 -7.18
CA GLN A 171 2.62 16.77 -6.91
C GLN A 171 2.58 17.06 -5.40
N MET A 172 3.01 16.11 -4.57
CA MET A 172 3.25 16.31 -3.14
C MET A 172 4.69 16.74 -2.89
N LYS A 173 5.01 17.09 -1.65
CA LYS A 173 6.34 17.57 -1.23
C LYS A 173 6.91 16.72 -0.11
N LEU A 174 6.72 15.40 -0.21
CA LEU A 174 7.31 14.46 0.73
C LEU A 174 8.82 14.37 0.53
N GLN A 175 9.50 14.04 1.61
CA GLN A 175 10.93 13.78 1.64
C GLN A 175 11.20 12.28 1.86
N PRO A 176 12.35 11.74 1.47
CA PRO A 176 12.67 10.32 1.67
C PRO A 176 12.44 9.85 3.11
N LYS A 177 12.81 10.66 4.10
CA LYS A 177 12.65 10.36 5.53
C LYS A 177 11.19 10.20 5.98
N ASP A 178 10.23 10.72 5.23
CA ASP A 178 8.81 10.53 5.54
C ASP A 178 8.42 9.06 5.39
N PHE A 179 9.01 8.34 4.44
CA PHE A 179 8.76 6.91 4.23
C PHE A 179 9.30 6.05 5.38
N TYR A 180 10.42 6.46 6.00
CA TYR A 180 10.83 5.89 7.28
C TYR A 180 9.75 6.08 8.35
N THR A 181 9.26 7.31 8.51
CA THR A 181 8.28 7.65 9.56
C THR A 181 6.94 6.94 9.33
N ILE A 182 6.43 6.92 8.10
CA ILE A 182 5.21 6.21 7.70
C ILE A 182 5.34 4.73 8.04
N THR A 183 6.44 4.11 7.65
CA THR A 183 6.72 2.69 7.88
C THR A 183 6.81 2.38 9.36
N LYS A 184 7.60 3.12 10.10
CA LYS A 184 7.79 2.94 11.55
C LYS A 184 6.48 3.02 12.31
N ARG A 185 5.69 4.08 12.09
CA ARG A 185 4.37 4.24 12.73
C ARG A 185 3.42 3.09 12.37
N THR A 186 3.46 2.60 11.13
CA THR A 186 2.66 1.44 10.71
C THR A 186 3.07 0.17 11.44
N LEU A 187 4.39 -0.09 11.53
CA LEU A 187 4.92 -1.27 12.22
C LEU A 187 4.62 -1.25 13.72
N GLU A 188 4.62 -0.08 14.37
CA GLU A 188 4.21 0.07 15.76
C GLU A 188 2.76 -0.38 15.99
N ILE A 189 1.85 -0.02 15.07
CA ILE A 189 0.45 -0.50 15.12
C ILE A 189 0.37 -1.99 14.78
N ALA A 190 1.09 -2.46 13.76
CA ALA A 190 1.12 -3.88 13.41
C ALA A 190 1.66 -4.74 14.56
N LYS A 191 2.66 -4.25 15.30
CA LYS A 191 3.18 -4.92 16.50
C LYS A 191 2.11 -5.07 17.58
N GLN A 192 1.29 -4.03 17.79
CA GLN A 192 0.21 -4.05 18.76
C GLN A 192 -0.94 -4.98 18.35
N CYS A 193 -1.32 -4.98 17.06
CA CYS A 193 -2.49 -5.70 16.56
C CYS A 193 -2.19 -7.15 16.18
N CYS A 194 -1.05 -7.41 15.52
CA CYS A 194 -0.77 -8.68 14.86
C CYS A 194 0.69 -9.16 15.02
N ASN A 195 1.35 -8.80 16.13
CA ASN A 195 2.73 -9.21 16.42
C ASN A 195 3.72 -8.86 15.30
N GLY A 196 3.54 -7.70 14.65
CA GLY A 196 4.43 -7.21 13.59
C GLY A 196 4.32 -7.95 12.26
N LYS A 197 3.20 -8.62 11.98
CA LYS A 197 2.97 -9.25 10.68
C LYS A 197 2.72 -8.20 9.62
N PHE A 198 3.76 -7.97 8.83
CA PHE A 198 3.80 -6.89 7.84
C PHE A 198 4.57 -7.32 6.60
N VAL A 199 4.03 -6.99 5.44
CA VAL A 199 4.69 -7.11 4.13
C VAL A 199 4.34 -5.88 3.30
N SER A 200 5.34 -5.27 2.66
CA SER A 200 5.16 -4.15 1.74
C SER A 200 5.50 -4.54 0.30
N LEU A 201 4.80 -3.93 -0.64
CA LEU A 201 4.90 -4.15 -2.08
C LEU A 201 5.17 -2.82 -2.76
N LEU A 202 6.21 -2.73 -3.60
CA LEU A 202 6.49 -1.51 -4.36
C LEU A 202 5.38 -1.25 -5.38
N GLU A 203 4.90 -0.01 -5.43
CA GLU A 203 3.97 0.50 -6.44
C GLU A 203 4.65 1.59 -7.32
N GLY A 204 4.20 2.84 -7.24
CA GLY A 204 4.75 3.96 -7.97
C GLY A 204 6.09 4.47 -7.44
N GLY A 205 6.66 5.43 -8.16
CA GLY A 205 7.95 6.06 -7.91
C GLY A 205 8.74 6.16 -9.22
N TYR A 206 8.94 7.38 -9.73
CA TYR A 206 9.40 7.63 -11.10
C TYR A 206 10.68 8.48 -11.16
N SER A 207 11.13 9.02 -10.01
CA SER A 207 12.48 9.55 -9.83
C SER A 207 13.41 8.42 -9.41
N TYR A 208 14.49 8.15 -10.16
CA TYR A 208 15.46 7.10 -9.77
C TYR A 208 16.11 7.39 -8.42
N GLN A 209 16.51 8.65 -8.19
CA GLN A 209 17.05 9.07 -6.91
C GLN A 209 16.01 8.93 -5.79
N GLY A 210 14.80 9.42 -6.02
CA GLY A 210 13.73 9.34 -5.04
C GLY A 210 13.35 7.90 -4.70
N LEU A 211 13.29 7.01 -5.71
CA LEU A 211 13.03 5.60 -5.51
C LEU A 211 14.10 4.95 -4.63
N GLN A 212 15.39 5.24 -4.89
CA GLN A 212 16.49 4.71 -4.09
C GLN A 212 16.42 5.22 -2.66
N GLU A 213 16.46 6.54 -2.45
CA GLU A 213 16.50 7.15 -1.12
C GLU A 213 15.29 6.78 -0.25
N SER A 214 14.09 6.76 -0.83
CA SER A 214 12.88 6.40 -0.08
C SER A 214 12.79 4.91 0.21
N SER A 215 13.28 4.05 -0.70
CA SER A 215 13.37 2.61 -0.44
C SER A 215 14.38 2.31 0.67
N ASP A 216 15.51 3.00 0.69
CA ASP A 216 16.51 2.88 1.76
C ASP A 216 15.91 3.28 3.12
N GLU A 217 15.18 4.39 3.19
CA GLU A 217 14.52 4.85 4.41
C GLU A 217 13.40 3.88 4.86
N HIS A 218 12.63 3.35 3.91
CA HIS A 218 11.65 2.30 4.21
C HIS A 218 12.31 1.05 4.79
N VAL A 219 13.39 0.56 4.16
CA VAL A 219 14.15 -0.60 4.63
C VAL A 219 14.78 -0.35 5.99
N ASN A 220 15.34 0.85 6.23
CA ASN A 220 15.89 1.21 7.54
C ASN A 220 14.83 1.07 8.65
N ALA A 221 13.59 1.53 8.40
CA ALA A 221 12.50 1.34 9.35
C ALA A 221 12.14 -0.14 9.56
N LEU A 222 12.16 -0.96 8.49
CA LEU A 222 11.90 -2.41 8.58
C LEU A 222 12.96 -3.14 9.42
N LEU A 223 14.21 -2.74 9.34
CA LEU A 223 15.33 -3.36 10.06
C LEU A 223 15.30 -3.10 11.58
N GLU A 224 14.57 -2.09 12.04
CA GLU A 224 14.40 -1.79 13.46
C GLU A 224 13.35 -2.65 14.17
N PHE A 225 12.58 -3.46 13.42
CA PHE A 225 11.46 -4.29 13.89
C PHE A 225 11.63 -5.77 13.56
#